data_cf9991ea7ba66fbba1a60c3dd970422d
#
_entry.id   cf9991ea7ba66fbba1a60c3dd970422d
#
_cell.length_a   1.000
_cell.length_b   1.000
_cell.length_c   1.000
_cell.angle_alpha   90.00
_cell.angle_beta   90.00
_cell.angle_gamma   90.00
#
_symmetry.space_group_name_H-M   'P 1'
#
loop_
_entity.id
_entity.type
_entity.pdbx_description
1 polymer ?
#
loop_
_entity_poly.entity_id
_entity_poly.type
_entity_poly.pdbx_seq_one_letter_code
_entity_poly.pdbx_strand_id
1 'polypeptide(L)' 'MKVRIFRQRVSQVHESETEINEWLAEMGDSITIQFVEQAAYLTDNTENGQPAFVVSVWYTET' A
#
# COMPACT_ATOMS: atom_id res chain seq x y z
N MET A 1 12.51 0.64 -12.62
CA MET A 1 11.71 0.16 -11.48
C MET A 1 10.68 1.21 -11.10
N LYS A 2 9.48 0.80 -10.81
CA LYS A 2 8.40 1.69 -10.41
C LYS A 2 7.94 1.33 -9.01
N VAL A 3 7.22 2.26 -8.37
CA VAL A 3 6.66 2.04 -7.04
C VAL A 3 5.18 2.40 -7.05
N ARG A 4 4.39 1.58 -6.41
CA ARG A 4 2.99 1.87 -6.11
C ARG A 4 2.85 1.99 -4.61
N ILE A 5 2.25 3.07 -4.15
CA ILE A 5 2.11 3.35 -2.72
C ILE A 5 0.64 3.31 -2.34
N PHE A 6 0.34 2.53 -1.31
CA PHE A 6 -1.00 2.43 -0.73
C PHE A 6 -0.96 2.98 0.69
N ARG A 7 -1.86 3.89 1.00
CA ARG A 7 -1.96 4.48 2.34
C ARG A 7 -3.36 4.26 2.87
N GLN A 8 -3.44 3.75 4.09
CA GLN A 8 -4.73 3.51 4.74
C GLN A 8 -4.60 3.70 6.24
N ARG A 9 -5.71 4.03 6.87
CA ARG A 9 -5.80 4.01 8.32
C ARG A 9 -5.89 2.57 8.78
N VAL A 10 -5.38 2.29 9.98
CA VAL A 10 -5.45 0.94 10.53
C VAL A 10 -6.90 0.44 10.60
N SER A 11 -7.84 1.32 10.88
CA SER A 11 -9.26 0.96 10.90
C SER A 11 -9.82 0.57 9.53
N GLN A 12 -9.07 0.80 8.46
CA GLN A 12 -9.50 0.52 7.09
C GLN A 12 -8.63 -0.54 6.42
N VAL A 13 -8.07 -1.44 7.21
CA VAL A 13 -7.15 -2.45 6.69
C VAL A 13 -7.80 -3.34 5.63
N HIS A 14 -9.08 -3.65 5.77
CA HIS A 14 -9.79 -4.46 4.77
C HIS A 14 -9.90 -3.75 3.43
N GLU A 15 -10.09 -2.44 3.45
CA GLU A 15 -10.16 -1.65 2.24
C GLU A 15 -8.82 -1.61 1.53
N SER A 16 -7.74 -1.50 2.30
CA SER A 16 -6.39 -1.52 1.75
C SER A 16 -6.08 -2.87 1.11
N GLU A 17 -6.45 -3.95 1.78
CA GLU A 17 -6.26 -5.30 1.26
C GLU A 17 -7.00 -5.48 -0.07
N THR A 18 -8.25 -5.03 -0.13
CA THR A 18 -9.04 -5.11 -1.36
C THR A 18 -8.41 -4.29 -2.47
N GLU A 19 -7.99 -3.07 -2.16
CA GLU A 19 -7.37 -2.18 -3.14
C GLU A 19 -6.10 -2.77 -3.71
N ILE A 20 -5.23 -3.33 -2.85
CA ILE A 20 -3.99 -3.95 -3.29
C ILE A 20 -4.28 -5.17 -4.16
N ASN A 21 -5.22 -6.02 -3.74
CA ASN A 21 -5.57 -7.22 -4.48
C ASN A 21 -6.18 -6.89 -5.84
N GLU A 22 -7.02 -5.87 -5.91
CA GLU A 22 -7.58 -5.42 -7.18
C GLU A 22 -6.50 -4.92 -8.12
N TRP A 23 -5.55 -4.15 -7.58
CA TRP A 23 -4.44 -3.65 -8.38
C TRP A 23 -3.57 -4.79 -8.91
N LEU A 24 -3.27 -5.77 -8.07
CA LEU A 24 -2.48 -6.93 -8.47
C LEU A 24 -3.20 -7.74 -9.56
N ALA A 25 -4.51 -7.91 -9.42
CA ALA A 25 -5.30 -8.63 -10.41
C ALA A 25 -5.34 -7.88 -11.74
N GLU A 26 -5.46 -6.56 -11.68
CA GLU A 26 -5.48 -5.71 -12.87
C GLU A 26 -4.14 -5.75 -13.61
N MET A 27 -3.04 -5.71 -12.88
CA MET A 27 -1.71 -5.73 -13.49
C MET A 27 -1.33 -7.12 -14.00
N GLY A 28 -1.78 -8.17 -13.31
CA GLY A 28 -1.55 -9.55 -13.75
C GLY A 28 -0.09 -9.86 -14.01
N ASP A 29 0.17 -10.44 -15.18
CA ASP A 29 1.52 -10.84 -15.59
C ASP A 29 2.34 -9.70 -16.19
N SER A 30 1.78 -8.50 -16.23
CA SER A 30 2.47 -7.37 -16.85
C SER A 30 3.56 -6.76 -15.94
N ILE A 31 3.62 -7.18 -14.69
CA ILE A 31 4.63 -6.68 -13.75
C ILE A 31 5.29 -7.83 -13.00
N THR A 32 6.48 -7.53 -12.48
CA THR A 32 7.20 -8.42 -11.58
C THR A 32 7.48 -7.65 -10.29
N ILE A 33 6.97 -8.17 -9.17
CA ILE A 33 7.19 -7.56 -7.87
C ILE A 33 8.62 -7.81 -7.44
N GLN A 34 9.35 -6.75 -7.13
CA GLN A 34 10.73 -6.85 -6.68
C GLN A 34 10.81 -6.94 -5.16
N PHE A 35 10.12 -6.04 -4.47
CA PHE A 35 10.03 -6.09 -3.01
C PHE A 35 8.90 -5.22 -2.54
N VAL A 36 8.50 -5.42 -1.28
CA VAL A 36 7.41 -4.71 -0.64
C VAL A 36 7.92 -4.19 0.70
N GLU A 37 7.63 -2.93 0.99
CA GLU A 37 7.95 -2.33 2.28
C GLU A 37 6.67 -1.84 2.93
N GLN A 38 6.63 -1.90 4.25
CA GLN A 38 5.48 -1.45 5.03
C GLN A 38 5.97 -0.62 6.21
N ALA A 39 5.28 0.49 6.46
CA ALA A 39 5.59 1.36 7.58
C ALA A 39 4.29 1.85 8.21
N ALA A 40 4.33 2.06 9.52
CA ALA A 40 3.20 2.61 10.27
C ALA A 40 3.56 4.02 10.73
N TYR A 41 2.55 4.88 10.82
CA TYR A 41 2.77 6.26 11.25
C TYR A 41 1.44 6.84 11.77
N LEU A 42 1.53 7.99 12.44
CA LEU A 42 0.34 8.74 12.82
C LEU A 42 -0.01 9.73 11.72
N THR A 43 -1.29 9.80 11.38
CA THR A 43 -1.75 10.66 10.29
C THR A 43 -1.82 12.13 10.68
N ASP A 44 -1.74 12.43 11.96
CA ASP A 44 -1.98 13.76 12.47
C ASP A 44 -1.12 14.00 13.70
N ASN A 45 -0.69 15.23 13.91
CA ASN A 45 0.09 15.64 15.05
C ASN A 45 -0.79 16.11 16.21
N THR A 46 -2.10 16.04 16.07
CA THR A 46 -3.02 16.44 17.13
C THR A 46 -3.29 15.26 18.04
N GLU A 47 -3.94 15.56 19.16
CA GLU A 47 -4.35 14.52 20.11
C GLU A 47 -5.35 13.54 19.52
N ASN A 48 -5.93 13.86 18.37
CA ASN A 48 -6.85 12.99 17.65
C ASN A 48 -6.16 12.22 16.52
N GLY A 49 -4.85 12.25 16.45
CA GLY A 49 -4.10 11.53 15.43
C GLY A 49 -4.44 10.06 15.43
N GLN A 50 -4.64 9.50 14.26
CA GLN A 50 -4.99 8.09 14.11
C GLN A 50 -3.84 7.32 13.51
N PRO A 51 -3.61 6.07 13.96
CA PRO A 51 -2.60 5.25 13.35
C PRO A 51 -2.97 4.92 11.90
N ALA A 52 -1.96 4.93 11.05
CA ALA A 52 -2.10 4.62 9.65
C ALA A 52 -0.88 3.82 9.22
N PHE A 53 -0.96 3.25 8.04
CA PHE A 53 0.18 2.54 7.48
C PHE A 53 0.32 2.85 5.99
N VAL A 54 1.51 2.66 5.49
CA VAL A 54 1.82 2.78 4.08
C VAL A 54 2.46 1.49 3.61
N VAL A 55 2.02 1.01 2.45
CA VAL A 55 2.61 -0.15 1.80
C VAL A 55 3.17 0.33 0.47
N SER A 56 4.46 0.11 0.26
CA SER A 56 5.14 0.48 -0.97
C SER A 56 5.50 -0.80 -1.71
N VAL A 57 4.99 -0.94 -2.92
CA VAL A 57 5.25 -2.09 -3.78
C VAL A 57 6.17 -1.65 -4.90
N TRP A 58 7.35 -2.21 -4.94
CA TRP A 58 8.36 -1.91 -5.95
C TRP A 58 8.33 -2.99 -7.01
N TYR A 59 8.19 -2.59 -8.27
CA TYR A 59 7.97 -3.53 -9.35
C TYR A 59 8.63 -3.06 -10.64
N THR A 60 8.81 -4.00 -11.56
CA THR A 60 9.22 -3.72 -12.92
C THR A 60 8.14 -4.20 -13.87
N GLU A 61 8.04 -3.54 -15.02
CA GLU A 61 7.12 -3.97 -16.06
C GLU A 61 7.80 -5.02 -16.94
N THR A 62 7.06 -6.05 -17.27
CA THR A 62 7.56 -7.10 -18.14
C THR A 62 7.27 -6.83 -19.61
#